data_8ed98180775b58819e0e42b9fa4ae8d9
#
_entry.id   8ed98180775b58819e0e42b9fa4ae8d9
#
_cell.length_a   1.000
_cell.length_b   1.000
_cell.length_c   1.000
_cell.angle_alpha   90.00
_cell.angle_beta   90.00
_cell.angle_gamma   90.00
#
_symmetry.space_group_name_H-M   'P 1'
#
loop_
_entity.id
_entity.type
_entity.pdbx_description
1 polymer ?
#
loop_
_entity_poly.entity_id
_entity_poly.type
_entity_poly.pdbx_seq_one_letter_code
_entity_poly.pdbx_strand_id
1 'polypeptide(L)'
;MDRTINVILKPLRRFAIQKPNASLLLFAATIVAMVLANSPWADRYHQLLAFPIDLQAGQFNFFAHHGETMSMLAFVNDALMAVFFFVIGLEIKQEVLIGELSSVRKALLPIIAACGGMIVPVLFYMLVCNTPPELNGAAIPMATDIAFALAVLGLLGKRVPLSMRIFLTALAVVDDIGGIIIIALFYSGHIAFEPLLISLIVLALLYVGGKFRVHNRLFFYIGGFIVWLLFLESGIHPTIAGVLIAFTVPARPVVKLDDFTCDMTGYLNMLDYTEVRQSRKAEVLTPTQIQVLNNIHTLADKTISPLQTIADKLHPLVNYVILPLFAFVNAGVTFGDIQPQTLVNVPLAVFVGLFVGKTLGIFSFSYLFACTPFASMPTGMSKRNLFGVSMLGGIGFTVALFIANLSFDGSTAAGADLLNQAKLGVFTGSFISGLCGYLVLKWVLPKEKVETI
;
A
#
# COMPACT_ATOMS: atom_id res chain seq x y z
N MET A 1 37.55 -28.61 -5.11
CA MET A 1 36.12 -28.75 -4.76
C MET A 1 35.46 -27.41 -4.44
N ASP A 2 36.17 -26.42 -3.91
CA ASP A 2 35.57 -25.12 -3.54
C ASP A 2 35.25 -24.14 -4.69
N ARG A 3 35.91 -24.26 -5.85
CA ARG A 3 35.63 -23.32 -6.99
C ARG A 3 34.32 -23.62 -7.72
N THR A 4 33.94 -24.90 -7.82
CA THR A 4 32.72 -25.32 -8.55
C THR A 4 31.44 -24.99 -7.76
N ILE A 5 31.49 -25.14 -6.43
CA ILE A 5 30.39 -24.81 -5.53
C ILE A 5 30.13 -23.26 -5.54
N ASN A 6 31.19 -22.45 -5.60
CA ASN A 6 31.07 -21.01 -5.69
C ASN A 6 30.50 -20.51 -7.04
N VAL A 7 30.68 -21.24 -8.13
CA VAL A 7 30.12 -20.90 -9.44
C VAL A 7 28.59 -21.15 -9.48
N ILE A 8 28.13 -22.24 -8.85
CA ILE A 8 26.71 -22.61 -8.77
C ILE A 8 25.96 -21.71 -7.74
N LEU A 9 26.65 -21.36 -6.64
CA LEU A 9 26.04 -20.50 -5.59
C LEU A 9 26.07 -19.00 -5.91
N LYS A 10 26.92 -18.54 -6.83
CA LYS A 10 26.98 -17.11 -7.22
C LYS A 10 25.64 -16.57 -7.74
N PRO A 11 24.89 -17.23 -8.65
CA PRO A 11 23.59 -16.73 -9.07
C PRO A 11 22.56 -16.79 -7.93
N LEU A 12 22.56 -17.85 -7.12
CA LEU A 12 21.69 -17.95 -5.93
C LEU A 12 22.01 -16.87 -4.88
N ARG A 13 23.28 -16.58 -4.65
CA ARG A 13 23.73 -15.53 -3.74
C ARG A 13 23.46 -14.12 -4.30
N ARG A 14 23.52 -13.92 -5.62
CA ARG A 14 23.06 -12.68 -6.26
C ARG A 14 21.54 -12.52 -6.17
N PHE A 15 20.77 -13.59 -6.31
CA PHE A 15 19.31 -13.56 -6.09
C PHE A 15 18.95 -13.29 -4.63
N ALA A 16 19.72 -13.82 -3.67
CA ALA A 16 19.50 -13.57 -2.24
C ALA A 16 19.97 -12.17 -1.78
N ILE A 17 20.89 -11.53 -2.52
CA ILE A 17 21.42 -10.18 -2.20
C ILE A 17 20.65 -9.09 -2.96
N GLN A 18 20.12 -9.36 -4.14
CA GLN A 18 19.15 -8.49 -4.80
C GLN A 18 17.80 -8.71 -4.11
N LYS A 19 17.34 -7.72 -3.34
CA LYS A 19 15.96 -7.72 -2.81
C LYS A 19 15.04 -8.01 -4.00
N PRO A 20 14.29 -9.14 -4.03
CA PRO A 20 13.38 -9.41 -5.13
C PRO A 20 12.42 -8.24 -5.27
N ASN A 21 12.14 -7.81 -6.48
CA ASN A 21 11.18 -6.73 -6.70
C ASN A 21 9.82 -7.20 -6.13
N ALA A 22 9.33 -6.52 -5.10
CA ALA A 22 8.07 -6.85 -4.44
C ALA A 22 6.91 -6.99 -5.45
N SER A 23 6.91 -6.14 -6.49
CA SER A 23 5.93 -6.19 -7.58
C SER A 23 6.01 -7.49 -8.40
N LEU A 24 7.20 -8.08 -8.56
CA LEU A 24 7.34 -9.37 -9.23
C LEU A 24 6.72 -10.50 -8.41
N LEU A 25 6.93 -10.47 -7.08
CA LEU A 25 6.35 -11.45 -6.16
C LEU A 25 4.81 -11.34 -6.13
N LEU A 26 4.30 -10.12 -6.11
CA LEU A 26 2.88 -9.83 -6.18
C LEU A 26 2.26 -10.37 -7.48
N PHE A 27 2.91 -10.12 -8.63
CA PHE A 27 2.47 -10.63 -9.93
C PHE A 27 2.53 -12.16 -10.01
N ALA A 28 3.58 -12.78 -9.47
CA ALA A 28 3.70 -14.22 -9.40
C ALA A 28 2.58 -14.84 -8.53
N ALA A 29 2.28 -14.25 -7.37
CA ALA A 29 1.19 -14.70 -6.50
C ALA A 29 -0.17 -14.63 -7.21
N THR A 30 -0.42 -13.57 -7.98
CA THR A 30 -1.62 -13.41 -8.81
C THR A 30 -1.74 -14.52 -9.86
N ILE A 31 -0.68 -14.78 -10.61
CA ILE A 31 -0.68 -15.85 -11.63
C ILE A 31 -0.94 -17.21 -10.98
N VAL A 32 -0.28 -17.51 -9.87
CA VAL A 32 -0.47 -18.76 -9.13
C VAL A 32 -1.93 -18.90 -8.69
N ALA A 33 -2.54 -17.85 -8.12
CA ALA A 33 -3.95 -17.85 -7.73
C ALA A 33 -4.88 -18.12 -8.93
N MET A 34 -4.67 -17.44 -10.07
CA MET A 34 -5.46 -17.64 -11.28
C MET A 34 -5.33 -19.07 -11.84
N VAL A 35 -4.11 -19.60 -11.86
CA VAL A 35 -3.85 -20.97 -12.32
C VAL A 35 -4.53 -21.98 -11.39
N LEU A 36 -4.42 -21.83 -10.07
CA LEU A 36 -5.06 -22.72 -9.12
C LEU A 36 -6.59 -22.68 -9.22
N ALA A 37 -7.18 -21.48 -9.32
CA ALA A 37 -8.63 -21.31 -9.43
C ALA A 37 -9.23 -21.94 -10.71
N ASN A 38 -8.42 -22.14 -11.76
CA ASN A 38 -8.88 -22.71 -13.05
C ASN A 38 -8.26 -24.10 -13.34
N SER A 39 -7.67 -24.73 -12.33
CA SER A 39 -7.06 -26.07 -12.43
C SER A 39 -7.92 -27.12 -11.74
N PRO A 40 -7.63 -28.44 -11.90
CA PRO A 40 -8.27 -29.49 -11.12
C PRO A 40 -8.10 -29.35 -9.60
N TRP A 41 -7.32 -28.39 -9.15
CA TRP A 41 -7.10 -28.09 -7.73
C TRP A 41 -7.94 -26.93 -7.21
N ALA A 42 -8.90 -26.43 -8.00
CA ALA A 42 -9.78 -25.34 -7.65
C ALA A 42 -10.51 -25.57 -6.32
N ASP A 43 -11.05 -26.80 -6.12
CA ASP A 43 -11.76 -27.15 -4.87
C ASP A 43 -10.83 -27.05 -3.64
N ARG A 44 -9.56 -27.48 -3.77
CA ARG A 44 -8.59 -27.36 -2.68
C ARG A 44 -8.19 -25.89 -2.42
N TYR A 45 -8.10 -25.11 -3.48
CA TYR A 45 -7.86 -23.68 -3.35
C TYR A 45 -9.00 -23.00 -2.61
N HIS A 46 -10.25 -23.27 -2.96
CA HIS A 46 -11.43 -22.73 -2.24
C HIS A 46 -11.51 -23.23 -0.79
N GLN A 47 -11.19 -24.50 -0.53
CA GLN A 47 -11.10 -25.02 0.84
C GLN A 47 -10.03 -24.31 1.66
N LEU A 48 -8.88 -23.99 1.06
CA LEU A 48 -7.82 -23.20 1.72
C LEU A 48 -8.30 -21.78 2.08
N LEU A 49 -9.04 -21.12 1.18
CA LEU A 49 -9.59 -19.79 1.42
C LEU A 49 -10.66 -19.79 2.52
N ALA A 50 -11.45 -20.86 2.59
CA ALA A 50 -12.48 -21.05 3.60
C ALA A 50 -11.95 -21.62 4.92
N PHE A 51 -10.65 -21.97 5.01
CA PHE A 51 -10.05 -22.57 6.21
C PHE A 51 -10.22 -21.63 7.42
N PRO A 52 -10.83 -22.11 8.52
CA PRO A 52 -11.06 -21.28 9.71
C PRO A 52 -9.74 -21.00 10.45
N ILE A 53 -9.49 -19.73 10.74
CA ILE A 53 -8.38 -19.30 11.58
C ILE A 53 -8.94 -19.04 12.97
N ASP A 54 -8.49 -19.84 13.94
CA ASP A 54 -8.95 -19.81 15.32
C ASP A 54 -7.77 -19.57 16.25
N LEU A 55 -7.88 -18.55 17.11
CA LEU A 55 -6.94 -18.26 18.18
C LEU A 55 -7.72 -18.02 19.45
N GLN A 56 -7.92 -19.07 20.24
CA GLN A 56 -8.71 -19.03 21.45
C GLN A 56 -7.86 -18.85 22.71
N ALA A 57 -8.30 -17.95 23.58
CA ALA A 57 -7.81 -17.82 24.94
C ALA A 57 -8.98 -18.00 25.92
N GLY A 58 -9.18 -19.21 26.43
CA GLY A 58 -10.36 -19.56 27.21
C GLY A 58 -11.64 -19.60 26.36
N GLN A 59 -12.60 -18.75 26.69
CA GLN A 59 -13.85 -18.60 25.92
C GLN A 59 -13.79 -17.47 24.89
N PHE A 60 -12.69 -16.73 24.83
CA PHE A 60 -12.53 -15.60 23.92
C PHE A 60 -11.73 -16.00 22.70
N ASN A 61 -12.32 -15.82 21.50
CA ASN A 61 -11.65 -16.01 20.22
C ASN A 61 -11.24 -14.65 19.65
N PHE A 62 -9.93 -14.41 19.47
CA PHE A 62 -9.39 -13.15 18.94
C PHE A 62 -9.74 -12.92 17.47
N PHE A 63 -10.04 -13.99 16.72
CA PHE A 63 -10.37 -13.93 15.29
C PHE A 63 -11.82 -14.40 15.04
N ALA A 64 -12.74 -14.02 15.95
CA ALA A 64 -14.17 -14.19 15.73
C ALA A 64 -14.77 -12.86 15.25
N HIS A 65 -15.68 -12.95 14.31
CA HIS A 65 -16.53 -11.84 13.88
C HIS A 65 -17.98 -12.23 14.11
N HIS A 66 -18.68 -11.48 14.97
CA HIS A 66 -20.07 -11.80 15.38
C HIS A 66 -20.30 -13.26 15.85
N GLY A 67 -19.29 -13.85 16.51
CA GLY A 67 -19.37 -15.22 17.06
C GLY A 67 -18.98 -16.34 16.09
N GLU A 68 -18.69 -16.03 14.83
CA GLU A 68 -18.16 -16.99 13.85
C GLU A 68 -16.65 -16.83 13.69
N THR A 69 -15.93 -17.95 13.49
CA THR A 69 -14.49 -17.95 13.25
C THR A 69 -14.18 -17.34 11.87
N MET A 70 -13.17 -16.47 11.80
CA MET A 70 -12.73 -15.88 10.54
C MET A 70 -12.17 -16.94 9.60
N SER A 71 -12.55 -16.89 8.34
CA SER A 71 -11.89 -17.68 7.28
C SER A 71 -10.51 -17.06 6.95
N MET A 72 -9.62 -17.82 6.30
CA MET A 72 -8.35 -17.31 5.78
C MET A 72 -8.55 -16.08 4.89
N LEU A 73 -9.59 -16.10 4.04
CA LEU A 73 -9.96 -14.97 3.19
C LEU A 73 -10.27 -13.72 4.04
N ALA A 74 -11.15 -13.87 5.05
CA ALA A 74 -11.52 -12.76 5.94
C ALA A 74 -10.32 -12.25 6.75
N PHE A 75 -9.49 -13.15 7.28
CA PHE A 75 -8.28 -12.77 8.01
C PHE A 75 -7.32 -11.93 7.17
N VAL A 76 -7.09 -12.31 5.91
CA VAL A 76 -6.22 -11.53 5.02
C VAL A 76 -6.83 -10.17 4.71
N ASN A 77 -8.16 -10.12 4.45
CA ASN A 77 -8.84 -8.89 4.07
C ASN A 77 -9.06 -7.92 5.24
N ASP A 78 -9.23 -8.40 6.46
CA ASP A 78 -9.55 -7.55 7.62
C ASP A 78 -8.35 -7.31 8.52
N ALA A 79 -7.56 -8.37 8.84
CA ALA A 79 -6.42 -8.22 9.73
C ALA A 79 -5.17 -7.75 9.01
N LEU A 80 -4.76 -8.42 7.91
CA LEU A 80 -3.52 -8.06 7.22
C LEU A 80 -3.69 -6.74 6.45
N MET A 81 -4.86 -6.50 5.86
CA MET A 81 -5.11 -5.21 5.21
C MET A 81 -5.21 -4.04 6.21
N ALA A 82 -5.61 -4.26 7.47
CA ALA A 82 -5.51 -3.22 8.48
C ALA A 82 -4.06 -2.80 8.74
N VAL A 83 -3.10 -3.75 8.72
CA VAL A 83 -1.66 -3.44 8.80
C VAL A 83 -1.18 -2.68 7.57
N PHE A 84 -1.65 -3.05 6.37
CA PHE A 84 -1.36 -2.31 5.14
C PHE A 84 -1.86 -0.87 5.22
N PHE A 85 -3.12 -0.66 5.61
CA PHE A 85 -3.68 0.69 5.78
C PHE A 85 -3.04 1.47 6.94
N PHE A 86 -2.51 0.78 7.95
CA PHE A 86 -1.70 1.43 8.98
C PHE A 86 -0.41 2.01 8.38
N VAL A 87 0.28 1.26 7.52
CA VAL A 87 1.49 1.77 6.84
C VAL A 87 1.13 2.93 5.90
N ILE A 88 0.07 2.81 5.10
CA ILE A 88 -0.42 3.93 4.27
C ILE A 88 -0.72 5.16 5.14
N GLY A 89 -1.39 4.99 6.28
CA GLY A 89 -1.67 6.10 7.20
C GLY A 89 -0.39 6.77 7.74
N LEU A 90 0.68 6.00 8.00
CA LEU A 90 1.99 6.55 8.36
C LEU A 90 2.63 7.33 7.20
N GLU A 91 2.53 6.81 5.97
CA GLU A 91 3.00 7.50 4.76
C GLU A 91 2.24 8.81 4.52
N ILE A 92 0.90 8.77 4.60
CA ILE A 92 0.04 9.96 4.51
C ILE A 92 0.50 11.02 5.52
N LYS A 93 0.70 10.61 6.78
CA LYS A 93 1.15 11.53 7.82
C LYS A 93 2.54 12.10 7.54
N GLN A 94 3.44 11.30 6.99
CA GLN A 94 4.78 11.74 6.59
C GLN A 94 4.69 12.74 5.43
N GLU A 95 3.89 12.47 4.40
CA GLU A 95 3.69 13.37 3.27
C GLU A 95 3.08 14.71 3.67
N VAL A 96 2.15 14.72 4.63
CA VAL A 96 1.56 15.96 5.18
C VAL A 96 2.57 16.76 5.99
N LEU A 97 3.50 16.11 6.69
CA LEU A 97 4.47 16.81 7.56
C LEU A 97 5.71 17.33 6.82
N ILE A 98 6.26 16.53 5.90
CA ILE A 98 7.56 16.83 5.26
C ILE A 98 7.57 16.61 3.74
N GLY A 99 6.52 15.99 3.15
CA GLY A 99 6.44 15.68 1.73
C GLY A 99 5.77 16.77 0.88
N GLU A 100 5.23 16.37 -0.26
CA GLU A 100 4.56 17.27 -1.21
C GLU A 100 3.22 17.82 -0.67
N LEU A 101 2.58 17.13 0.28
CA LEU A 101 1.36 17.59 0.93
C LEU A 101 1.63 18.58 2.09
N SER A 102 2.89 18.86 2.42
CA SER A 102 3.27 19.77 3.52
C SER A 102 2.97 21.25 3.25
N SER A 103 2.77 21.63 2.00
CA SER A 103 2.45 23.01 1.58
C SER A 103 1.22 23.01 0.69
N VAL A 104 0.24 23.88 0.99
CA VAL A 104 -1.00 24.00 0.21
C VAL A 104 -0.71 24.19 -1.28
N ARG A 105 0.28 25.01 -1.63
CA ARG A 105 0.62 25.29 -3.03
C ARG A 105 1.13 24.05 -3.78
N LYS A 106 1.89 23.17 -3.11
CA LYS A 106 2.39 21.93 -3.69
C LYS A 106 1.29 20.84 -3.72
N ALA A 107 0.49 20.77 -2.67
CA ALA A 107 -0.55 19.77 -2.51
C ALA A 107 -1.74 19.95 -3.47
N LEU A 108 -2.03 21.18 -3.88
CA LEU A 108 -3.23 21.50 -4.67
C LEU A 108 -3.29 20.70 -5.99
N LEU A 109 -2.18 20.58 -6.73
CA LEU A 109 -2.20 19.86 -8.00
C LEU A 109 -2.47 18.36 -7.84
N PRO A 110 -1.77 17.61 -6.96
CA PRO A 110 -2.11 16.21 -6.67
C PRO A 110 -3.54 16.03 -6.13
N ILE A 111 -4.02 16.92 -5.27
CA ILE A 111 -5.38 16.84 -4.70
C ILE A 111 -6.43 16.99 -5.80
N ILE A 112 -6.32 18.01 -6.65
CA ILE A 112 -7.26 18.22 -7.76
C ILE A 112 -7.20 17.07 -8.76
N ALA A 113 -5.98 16.56 -9.06
CA ALA A 113 -5.79 15.41 -9.91
C ALA A 113 -6.49 14.15 -9.33
N ALA A 114 -6.34 13.89 -8.03
CA ALA A 114 -6.99 12.78 -7.35
C ALA A 114 -8.52 12.95 -7.32
N CYS A 115 -9.05 14.15 -7.05
CA CYS A 115 -10.48 14.40 -7.17
C CYS A 115 -11.02 14.04 -8.57
N GLY A 116 -10.30 14.42 -9.64
CA GLY A 116 -10.65 14.01 -10.99
C GLY A 116 -10.55 12.49 -11.18
N GLY A 117 -9.48 11.88 -10.64
CA GLY A 117 -9.23 10.44 -10.68
C GLY A 117 -10.22 9.60 -9.85
N MET A 118 -10.97 10.19 -8.94
CA MET A 118 -12.05 9.54 -8.18
C MET A 118 -13.43 9.77 -8.80
N ILE A 119 -13.78 11.03 -9.11
CA ILE A 119 -15.11 11.40 -9.57
C ILE A 119 -15.39 10.85 -10.99
N VAL A 120 -14.47 11.06 -11.91
CA VAL A 120 -14.70 10.70 -13.32
C VAL A 120 -14.83 9.17 -13.53
N PRO A 121 -14.00 8.29 -12.93
CA PRO A 121 -14.19 6.84 -13.04
C PRO A 121 -15.54 6.36 -12.51
N VAL A 122 -16.00 6.91 -11.39
CA VAL A 122 -17.31 6.61 -10.81
C VAL A 122 -18.42 6.98 -11.78
N LEU A 123 -18.35 8.16 -12.40
CA LEU A 123 -19.34 8.59 -13.41
C LEU A 123 -19.32 7.64 -14.63
N PHE A 124 -18.14 7.24 -15.12
CA PHE A 124 -18.04 6.28 -16.23
C PHE A 124 -18.59 4.90 -15.85
N TYR A 125 -18.38 4.45 -14.62
CA TYR A 125 -18.96 3.22 -14.11
C TYR A 125 -20.50 3.30 -14.10
N MET A 126 -21.06 4.38 -13.58
CA MET A 126 -22.51 4.62 -13.49
C MET A 126 -23.19 4.74 -14.85
N LEU A 127 -22.46 5.15 -15.90
CA LEU A 127 -23.00 5.17 -17.26
C LEU A 127 -23.25 3.75 -17.83
N VAL A 128 -22.53 2.75 -17.33
CA VAL A 128 -22.67 1.36 -17.75
C VAL A 128 -23.58 0.59 -16.79
N CYS A 129 -23.35 0.74 -15.48
CA CYS A 129 -24.09 0.07 -14.41
C CYS A 129 -24.78 1.12 -13.53
N ASN A 130 -26.08 1.32 -13.72
CA ASN A 130 -26.87 2.35 -13.05
C ASN A 130 -27.94 1.80 -12.10
N THR A 131 -28.05 0.50 -11.95
CA THR A 131 -29.05 -0.17 -11.11
C THR A 131 -28.38 -1.07 -10.07
N PRO A 132 -28.94 -1.17 -8.84
CA PRO A 132 -28.52 -2.18 -7.87
C PRO A 132 -28.88 -3.60 -8.37
N PRO A 133 -28.07 -4.63 -8.07
CA PRO A 133 -26.89 -4.61 -7.16
C PRO A 133 -25.57 -4.16 -7.81
N GLU A 134 -25.49 -4.06 -9.14
CA GLU A 134 -24.25 -3.74 -9.88
C GLU A 134 -23.70 -2.37 -9.50
N LEU A 135 -24.58 -1.40 -9.21
CA LEU A 135 -24.21 -0.03 -8.82
C LEU A 135 -23.32 0.03 -7.57
N ASN A 136 -23.41 -0.96 -6.68
CA ASN A 136 -22.59 -1.03 -5.46
C ASN A 136 -21.09 -1.07 -5.78
N GLY A 137 -20.70 -1.52 -6.97
CA GLY A 137 -19.31 -1.55 -7.44
C GLY A 137 -18.76 -0.22 -7.95
N ALA A 138 -19.53 0.88 -7.87
CA ALA A 138 -19.13 2.18 -8.45
C ALA A 138 -17.81 2.74 -7.90
N ALA A 139 -17.43 2.40 -6.67
CA ALA A 139 -16.17 2.82 -6.07
C ALA A 139 -14.95 1.98 -6.52
N ILE A 140 -15.13 0.82 -7.16
CA ILE A 140 -14.04 -0.06 -7.57
C ILE A 140 -13.02 0.65 -8.47
N PRO A 141 -13.42 1.37 -9.54
CA PRO A 141 -12.48 1.97 -10.46
C PRO A 141 -11.82 3.27 -9.95
N MET A 142 -12.13 3.73 -8.75
CA MET A 142 -11.51 4.93 -8.19
C MET A 142 -10.14 4.67 -7.55
N ALA A 143 -9.80 3.43 -7.22
CA ALA A 143 -8.57 3.10 -6.54
C ALA A 143 -7.35 3.10 -7.48
N THR A 144 -6.15 3.44 -6.93
CA THR A 144 -4.85 3.32 -7.60
C THR A 144 -3.92 2.41 -6.80
N ASP A 145 -3.27 1.47 -7.45
CA ASP A 145 -2.20 0.67 -6.85
C ASP A 145 -0.84 1.36 -7.05
N ILE A 146 -0.37 2.04 -5.99
CA ILE A 146 0.90 2.79 -6.01
C ILE A 146 2.07 1.87 -6.32
N ALA A 147 2.12 0.68 -5.71
CA ALA A 147 3.24 -0.24 -5.84
C ALA A 147 3.40 -0.72 -7.29
N PHE A 148 2.29 -1.05 -7.94
CA PHE A 148 2.28 -1.46 -9.35
C PHE A 148 2.57 -0.28 -10.30
N ALA A 149 1.94 0.87 -10.08
CA ALA A 149 2.14 2.05 -10.91
C ALA A 149 3.60 2.54 -10.89
N LEU A 150 4.23 2.60 -9.71
CA LEU A 150 5.65 2.93 -9.57
C LEU A 150 6.56 1.85 -10.11
N ALA A 151 6.18 0.57 -10.03
CA ALA A 151 6.95 -0.52 -10.64
C ALA A 151 7.00 -0.38 -12.16
N VAL A 152 5.85 -0.16 -12.81
CA VAL A 152 5.78 0.06 -14.27
C VAL A 152 6.56 1.31 -14.67
N LEU A 153 6.42 2.41 -13.91
CA LEU A 153 7.20 3.63 -14.14
C LEU A 153 8.70 3.37 -13.96
N GLY A 154 9.09 2.52 -13.01
CA GLY A 154 10.46 2.09 -12.75
C GLY A 154 11.12 1.32 -13.88
N LEU A 155 10.35 0.58 -14.71
CA LEU A 155 10.86 -0.13 -15.89
C LEU A 155 11.45 0.83 -16.95
N LEU A 156 11.05 2.10 -16.93
CA LEU A 156 11.59 3.14 -17.81
C LEU A 156 12.94 3.71 -17.29
N GLY A 157 13.38 3.29 -16.11
CA GLY A 157 14.71 3.55 -15.57
C GLY A 157 15.01 5.03 -15.32
N LYS A 158 16.22 5.45 -15.72
CA LYS A 158 16.74 6.83 -15.56
C LYS A 158 16.05 7.87 -16.45
N ARG A 159 15.25 7.43 -17.43
CA ARG A 159 14.51 8.30 -18.35
C ARG A 159 13.37 9.06 -17.66
N VAL A 160 12.90 8.57 -16.53
CA VAL A 160 11.77 9.16 -15.78
C VAL A 160 12.27 10.29 -14.89
N PRO A 161 11.82 11.55 -15.12
CA PRO A 161 12.09 12.66 -14.22
C PRO A 161 11.62 12.40 -12.79
N LEU A 162 12.36 12.85 -11.80
CA LEU A 162 12.01 12.70 -10.39
C LEU A 162 10.64 13.31 -10.08
N SER A 163 10.31 14.44 -10.69
CA SER A 163 9.02 15.13 -10.54
C SER A 163 7.81 14.28 -10.94
N MET A 164 7.96 13.40 -11.94
CA MET A 164 6.88 12.48 -12.33
C MET A 164 6.64 11.41 -11.27
N ARG A 165 7.70 10.87 -10.66
CA ARG A 165 7.59 9.90 -9.57
C ARG A 165 6.92 10.54 -8.37
N ILE A 166 7.39 11.72 -7.98
CA ILE A 166 6.83 12.50 -6.87
C ILE A 166 5.35 12.81 -7.11
N PHE A 167 4.99 13.27 -8.31
CA PHE A 167 3.59 13.55 -8.65
C PHE A 167 2.71 12.30 -8.55
N LEU A 168 3.16 11.16 -9.11
CA LEU A 168 2.40 9.91 -9.07
C LEU A 168 2.24 9.40 -7.63
N THR A 169 3.30 9.49 -6.81
CA THR A 169 3.22 9.11 -5.39
C THR A 169 2.25 10.02 -4.63
N ALA A 170 2.37 11.34 -4.77
CA ALA A 170 1.47 12.27 -4.10
C ALA A 170 0.01 12.12 -4.55
N LEU A 171 -0.22 11.90 -5.85
CA LEU A 171 -1.55 11.60 -6.41
C LEU A 171 -2.15 10.37 -5.73
N ALA A 172 -1.39 9.28 -5.68
CA ALA A 172 -1.88 8.02 -5.16
C ALA A 172 -2.11 8.06 -3.64
N VAL A 173 -1.27 8.78 -2.89
CA VAL A 173 -1.50 9.02 -1.45
C VAL A 173 -2.83 9.77 -1.21
N VAL A 174 -3.16 10.76 -2.04
CA VAL A 174 -4.45 11.47 -1.93
C VAL A 174 -5.62 10.58 -2.37
N ASP A 175 -5.41 9.76 -3.39
CA ASP A 175 -6.38 8.77 -3.88
C ASP A 175 -6.73 7.74 -2.78
N ASP A 176 -5.72 7.26 -2.04
CA ASP A 176 -5.90 6.36 -0.91
C ASP A 176 -6.70 7.01 0.23
N ILE A 177 -6.45 8.30 0.54
CA ILE A 177 -7.26 9.06 1.51
C ILE A 177 -8.72 9.08 1.07
N GLY A 178 -8.97 9.38 -0.20
CA GLY A 178 -10.31 9.37 -0.76
C GLY A 178 -10.97 8.00 -0.68
N GLY A 179 -10.23 6.94 -1.02
CA GLY A 179 -10.67 5.55 -0.92
C GLY A 179 -11.09 5.16 0.50
N ILE A 180 -10.27 5.52 1.49
CA ILE A 180 -10.55 5.26 2.91
C ILE A 180 -11.83 5.98 3.36
N ILE A 181 -12.03 7.24 2.96
CA ILE A 181 -13.25 8.00 3.27
C ILE A 181 -14.48 7.34 2.64
N ILE A 182 -14.39 6.90 1.39
CA ILE A 182 -15.50 6.22 0.71
C ILE A 182 -15.82 4.88 1.38
N ILE A 183 -14.79 4.09 1.74
CA ILE A 183 -14.97 2.84 2.49
C ILE A 183 -15.69 3.12 3.82
N ALA A 184 -15.28 4.15 4.55
CA ALA A 184 -15.88 4.52 5.82
C ALA A 184 -17.34 4.93 5.71
N LEU A 185 -17.72 5.63 4.63
CA LEU A 185 -19.06 6.19 4.48
C LEU A 185 -20.07 5.20 3.85
N PHE A 186 -19.62 4.37 2.93
CA PHE A 186 -20.52 3.54 2.10
C PHE A 186 -20.46 2.05 2.39
N TYR A 187 -19.37 1.56 3.02
CA TYR A 187 -19.16 0.12 3.25
C TYR A 187 -19.13 -0.26 4.73
N SER A 188 -19.61 0.60 5.62
CA SER A 188 -19.83 0.28 7.03
C SER A 188 -21.19 -0.39 7.22
N GLY A 189 -21.22 -1.44 8.07
CA GLY A 189 -22.44 -2.16 8.41
C GLY A 189 -23.25 -1.48 9.53
N HIS A 190 -24.01 -2.28 10.28
CA HIS A 190 -24.71 -1.81 11.48
C HIS A 190 -23.70 -1.41 12.57
N ILE A 191 -23.72 -0.12 12.96
CA ILE A 191 -22.76 0.44 13.92
C ILE A 191 -23.19 0.10 15.33
N ALA A 192 -22.37 -0.70 16.04
CA ALA A 192 -22.45 -0.91 17.47
C ALA A 192 -21.72 0.23 18.19
N PHE A 193 -22.45 1.07 18.90
CA PHE A 193 -21.90 2.28 19.53
C PHE A 193 -20.97 2.00 20.71
N GLU A 194 -21.19 0.90 21.45
CA GLU A 194 -20.40 0.58 22.65
C GLU A 194 -18.93 0.27 22.30
N PRO A 195 -18.59 -0.72 21.44
CA PRO A 195 -17.21 -0.97 21.06
C PRO A 195 -16.58 0.23 20.31
N LEU A 196 -17.37 0.98 19.55
CA LEU A 196 -16.90 2.18 18.87
C LEU A 196 -16.45 3.26 19.89
N LEU A 197 -17.26 3.52 20.94
CA LEU A 197 -16.91 4.50 21.97
C LEU A 197 -15.63 4.10 22.72
N ILE A 198 -15.51 2.82 23.07
CA ILE A 198 -14.31 2.28 23.74
C ILE A 198 -13.09 2.44 22.84
N SER A 199 -13.22 2.16 21.53
CA SER A 199 -12.14 2.33 20.58
C SER A 199 -11.67 3.78 20.45
N LEU A 200 -12.59 4.74 20.46
CA LEU A 200 -12.27 6.17 20.44
C LEU A 200 -11.53 6.61 21.72
N ILE A 201 -11.89 6.05 22.88
CA ILE A 201 -11.16 6.30 24.14
C ILE A 201 -9.74 5.76 24.03
N VAL A 202 -9.54 4.53 23.51
CA VAL A 202 -8.20 3.96 23.33
C VAL A 202 -7.39 4.78 22.32
N LEU A 203 -7.99 5.22 21.22
CA LEU A 203 -7.34 6.12 20.24
C LEU A 203 -6.93 7.45 20.89
N ALA A 204 -7.79 8.04 21.74
CA ALA A 204 -7.46 9.24 22.49
C ALA A 204 -6.28 8.99 23.45
N LEU A 205 -6.23 7.85 24.14
CA LEU A 205 -5.12 7.46 24.99
C LEU A 205 -3.81 7.30 24.19
N LEU A 206 -3.87 6.67 23.00
CA LEU A 206 -2.71 6.54 22.11
C LEU A 206 -2.22 7.91 21.63
N TYR A 207 -3.13 8.80 21.26
CA TYR A 207 -2.80 10.17 20.84
C TYR A 207 -2.16 10.97 21.97
N VAL A 208 -2.73 10.91 23.17
CA VAL A 208 -2.21 11.56 24.38
C VAL A 208 -0.85 10.97 24.75
N GLY A 209 -0.69 9.64 24.70
CA GLY A 209 0.60 8.97 24.92
C GLY A 209 1.66 9.45 23.92
N GLY A 210 1.30 9.58 22.65
CA GLY A 210 2.19 10.17 21.61
C GLY A 210 2.58 11.61 21.92
N LYS A 211 1.66 12.43 22.43
CA LYS A 211 1.93 13.83 22.83
C LYS A 211 2.81 13.91 24.07
N PHE A 212 2.69 13.00 25.02
CA PHE A 212 3.55 12.88 26.20
C PHE A 212 4.89 12.17 25.93
N ARG A 213 5.24 11.99 24.67
CA ARG A 213 6.53 11.42 24.22
C ARG A 213 6.72 9.97 24.66
N VAL A 214 5.66 9.18 24.67
CA VAL A 214 5.82 7.72 24.76
C VAL A 214 6.37 7.23 23.44
N HIS A 215 7.66 6.88 23.41
CA HIS A 215 8.37 6.43 22.19
C HIS A 215 8.43 4.90 22.11
N ASN A 216 7.86 4.20 23.09
CA ASN A 216 7.82 2.74 23.06
C ASN A 216 6.87 2.28 21.94
N ARG A 217 7.43 1.67 20.90
CA ARG A 217 6.68 1.15 19.73
C ARG A 217 5.63 0.11 20.14
N LEU A 218 5.94 -0.69 21.18
CA LEU A 218 5.03 -1.72 21.67
C LEU A 218 3.70 -1.14 22.17
N PHE A 219 3.73 0.07 22.76
CA PHE A 219 2.53 0.79 23.17
C PHE A 219 1.56 1.02 22.01
N PHE A 220 2.08 1.44 20.84
CA PHE A 220 1.26 1.66 19.65
C PHE A 220 0.82 0.35 18.98
N TYR A 221 1.63 -0.71 19.03
CA TYR A 221 1.23 -2.01 18.50
C TYR A 221 0.14 -2.67 19.33
N ILE A 222 0.27 -2.71 20.67
CA ILE A 222 -0.74 -3.29 21.55
C ILE A 222 -2.02 -2.45 21.51
N GLY A 223 -1.92 -1.13 21.66
CA GLY A 223 -3.09 -0.26 21.60
C GLY A 223 -3.76 -0.31 20.23
N GLY A 224 -2.98 -0.39 19.16
CA GLY A 224 -3.48 -0.55 17.80
C GLY A 224 -4.23 -1.87 17.59
N PHE A 225 -3.72 -2.96 18.13
CA PHE A 225 -4.39 -4.26 18.10
C PHE A 225 -5.74 -4.22 18.84
N ILE A 226 -5.79 -3.58 20.00
CA ILE A 226 -7.05 -3.41 20.77
C ILE A 226 -8.05 -2.57 19.96
N VAL A 227 -7.62 -1.45 19.36
CA VAL A 227 -8.49 -0.61 18.52
C VAL A 227 -9.02 -1.42 17.34
N TRP A 228 -8.17 -2.19 16.66
CA TRP A 228 -8.57 -3.04 15.54
C TRP A 228 -9.63 -4.08 15.94
N LEU A 229 -9.47 -4.77 17.08
CA LEU A 229 -10.47 -5.69 17.61
C LEU A 229 -11.82 -5.01 17.89
N LEU A 230 -11.79 -3.81 18.49
CA LEU A 230 -12.99 -3.05 18.79
C LEU A 230 -13.69 -2.55 17.52
N PHE A 231 -12.93 -2.20 16.46
CA PHE A 231 -13.51 -1.86 15.16
C PHE A 231 -14.16 -3.08 14.50
N LEU A 232 -13.55 -4.25 14.60
CA LEU A 232 -14.11 -5.50 14.11
C LEU A 232 -15.50 -5.78 14.71
N GLU A 233 -15.67 -5.53 16.02
CA GLU A 233 -16.94 -5.69 16.71
C GLU A 233 -17.91 -4.51 16.52
N SER A 234 -17.41 -3.35 16.09
CA SER A 234 -18.25 -2.14 15.94
C SER A 234 -19.06 -2.09 14.65
N GLY A 235 -18.79 -2.96 13.66
CA GLY A 235 -19.42 -2.94 12.35
C GLY A 235 -18.83 -1.88 11.39
N ILE A 236 -17.85 -1.09 11.84
CA ILE A 236 -17.04 -0.23 10.96
C ILE A 236 -15.88 -1.06 10.43
N HIS A 237 -15.56 -0.89 9.13
CA HIS A 237 -14.53 -1.71 8.51
C HIS A 237 -13.17 -1.62 9.26
N PRO A 238 -12.56 -2.76 9.66
CA PRO A 238 -11.38 -2.78 10.54
C PRO A 238 -10.13 -2.11 9.94
N THR A 239 -10.06 -1.99 8.62
CA THR A 239 -8.95 -1.31 7.93
C THR A 239 -8.85 0.19 8.25
N ILE A 240 -9.99 0.83 8.58
CA ILE A 240 -10.03 2.24 8.99
C ILE A 240 -9.30 2.44 10.31
N ALA A 241 -9.38 1.46 11.22
CA ALA A 241 -8.63 1.48 12.48
C ALA A 241 -7.12 1.66 12.22
N GLY A 242 -6.56 0.96 11.23
CA GLY A 242 -5.15 1.08 10.85
C GLY A 242 -4.74 2.53 10.59
N VAL A 243 -5.52 3.24 9.78
CA VAL A 243 -5.25 4.65 9.44
C VAL A 243 -5.38 5.56 10.66
N LEU A 244 -6.42 5.39 11.46
CA LEU A 244 -6.61 6.20 12.67
C LEU A 244 -5.48 6.00 13.68
N ILE A 245 -5.03 4.76 13.87
CA ILE A 245 -3.88 4.45 14.73
C ILE A 245 -2.61 5.14 14.20
N ALA A 246 -2.36 5.14 12.89
CA ALA A 246 -1.21 5.80 12.30
C ALA A 246 -1.14 7.30 12.64
N PHE A 247 -2.29 7.97 12.67
CA PHE A 247 -2.35 9.37 13.07
C PHE A 247 -2.01 9.61 14.55
N THR A 248 -2.10 8.61 15.40
CA THR A 248 -1.70 8.72 16.83
C THR A 248 -0.19 8.60 17.04
N VAL A 249 0.53 7.93 16.14
CA VAL A 249 1.99 7.69 16.24
C VAL A 249 2.77 9.00 16.18
N PRO A 250 3.68 9.30 17.13
CA PRO A 250 4.42 10.56 17.14
C PRO A 250 5.44 10.67 16.01
N ALA A 251 5.48 11.84 15.36
CA ALA A 251 6.43 12.15 14.28
C ALA A 251 7.69 12.88 14.77
N ARG A 252 7.74 13.23 16.07
CA ARG A 252 8.90 13.95 16.64
C ARG A 252 9.89 12.94 17.22
N PRO A 253 11.20 13.08 16.91
CA PRO A 253 12.23 12.26 17.53
C PRO A 253 12.42 12.60 19.01
N VAL A 254 13.09 11.71 19.77
CA VAL A 254 13.47 11.94 21.16
C VAL A 254 14.63 12.92 21.23
N VAL A 255 15.63 12.69 20.39
CA VAL A 255 16.85 13.49 20.27
C VAL A 255 16.75 14.33 19.00
N LYS A 256 17.01 15.63 19.11
CA LYS A 256 17.06 16.51 17.94
C LYS A 256 18.34 16.26 17.14
N LEU A 257 18.33 16.60 15.85
CA LEU A 257 19.48 16.39 14.97
C LEU A 257 20.73 17.18 15.43
N ASP A 258 20.51 18.38 15.97
CA ASP A 258 21.62 19.21 16.48
C ASP A 258 22.27 18.56 17.71
N ASP A 259 21.48 18.06 18.66
CA ASP A 259 21.96 17.34 19.84
C ASP A 259 22.66 16.04 19.43
N PHE A 260 22.12 15.33 18.44
CA PHE A 260 22.72 14.12 17.86
C PHE A 260 24.13 14.38 17.32
N THR A 261 24.35 15.47 16.57
CA THR A 261 25.67 15.79 15.99
C THR A 261 26.69 16.10 17.07
N CYS A 262 26.28 16.77 18.15
CA CYS A 262 27.13 17.08 19.29
C CYS A 262 27.53 15.80 20.05
N ASP A 263 26.55 14.99 20.44
CA ASP A 263 26.78 13.75 21.19
C ASP A 263 27.55 12.72 20.36
N MET A 264 27.29 12.63 19.05
CA MET A 264 28.00 11.74 18.13
C MET A 264 29.50 12.11 18.07
N THR A 265 29.83 13.40 18.01
CA THR A 265 31.22 13.87 18.03
C THR A 265 31.90 13.48 19.34
N GLY A 266 31.19 13.60 20.46
CA GLY A 266 31.68 13.15 21.76
C GLY A 266 32.00 11.64 21.80
N TYR A 267 31.06 10.79 21.29
CA TYR A 267 31.29 9.35 21.24
C TYR A 267 32.39 8.94 20.26
N LEU A 268 32.56 9.64 19.13
CA LEU A 268 33.63 9.36 18.18
C LEU A 268 34.98 9.68 18.80
N ASN A 269 35.11 10.76 19.61
CA ASN A 269 36.33 11.09 20.32
C ASN A 269 36.69 10.09 21.42
N MET A 270 35.70 9.34 21.95
CA MET A 270 35.92 8.27 22.92
C MET A 270 36.38 6.95 22.28
N LEU A 271 36.25 6.82 20.96
CA LEU A 271 36.79 5.68 20.23
C LEU A 271 38.31 5.82 20.08
N ASP A 272 39.06 5.22 20.99
CA ASP A 272 40.50 5.18 20.87
C ASP A 272 40.94 4.17 19.82
N TYR A 273 41.44 4.69 18.68
CA TYR A 273 41.89 3.88 17.56
C TYR A 273 43.21 3.12 17.86
N THR A 274 43.91 3.50 18.92
CA THR A 274 45.23 2.89 19.27
C THR A 274 45.07 1.56 20.00
N GLU A 275 43.92 1.28 20.62
CA GLU A 275 43.68 0.04 21.38
C GLU A 275 43.17 -1.15 20.54
N VAL A 276 43.03 -1.02 19.23
CA VAL A 276 42.62 -2.16 18.37
C VAL A 276 43.76 -3.16 18.32
N ARG A 277 43.69 -4.20 19.12
CA ARG A 277 44.60 -5.35 19.03
C ARG A 277 44.33 -6.08 17.73
N GLN A 278 45.09 -5.75 16.69
CA GLN A 278 45.10 -6.45 15.44
C GLN A 278 45.74 -7.84 15.64
N SER A 279 44.91 -8.86 15.74
CA SER A 279 45.38 -10.22 15.54
C SER A 279 45.34 -10.50 14.03
N ARG A 280 46.40 -11.18 13.48
CA ARG A 280 46.46 -11.58 12.06
C ARG A 280 45.23 -12.43 11.59
N LYS A 281 44.38 -12.87 12.51
CA LYS A 281 43.22 -13.74 12.24
C LYS A 281 41.85 -13.15 12.55
N ALA A 282 41.75 -12.10 13.38
CA ALA A 282 40.48 -11.47 13.74
C ALA A 282 40.71 -10.06 14.32
N GLU A 283 39.83 -9.12 13.97
CA GLU A 283 39.71 -7.83 14.65
C GLU A 283 38.66 -7.97 15.74
N VAL A 284 39.06 -7.90 16.99
CA VAL A 284 38.18 -8.00 18.15
C VAL A 284 38.17 -6.66 18.88
N LEU A 285 36.97 -6.09 19.01
CA LEU A 285 36.78 -4.82 19.71
C LEU A 285 36.87 -5.00 21.24
N THR A 286 37.36 -3.99 21.92
CA THR A 286 37.36 -3.95 23.39
C THR A 286 35.90 -3.77 23.92
N PRO A 287 35.59 -4.18 25.17
CA PRO A 287 34.29 -3.92 25.79
C PRO A 287 33.91 -2.44 25.75
N THR A 288 34.86 -1.51 25.96
CA THR A 288 34.64 -0.07 25.89
C THR A 288 34.21 0.36 24.49
N GLN A 289 34.90 -0.11 23.45
CA GLN A 289 34.54 0.21 22.06
C GLN A 289 33.15 -0.34 21.70
N ILE A 290 32.81 -1.55 22.14
CA ILE A 290 31.46 -2.13 21.97
C ILE A 290 30.42 -1.25 22.65
N GLN A 291 30.69 -0.78 23.88
CA GLN A 291 29.78 0.10 24.61
C GLN A 291 29.56 1.44 23.89
N VAL A 292 30.62 2.07 23.38
CA VAL A 292 30.51 3.31 22.61
C VAL A 292 29.70 3.10 21.34
N LEU A 293 29.93 2.01 20.60
CA LEU A 293 29.16 1.68 19.40
C LEU A 293 27.68 1.43 19.71
N ASN A 294 27.37 0.75 20.83
CA ASN A 294 26.01 0.56 21.29
C ASN A 294 25.32 1.88 21.68
N ASN A 295 26.05 2.81 22.29
CA ASN A 295 25.56 4.14 22.60
C ASN A 295 25.27 4.94 21.34
N ILE A 296 26.15 4.89 20.33
CA ILE A 296 25.94 5.49 19.00
C ILE A 296 24.69 4.92 18.34
N HIS A 297 24.54 3.60 18.35
CA HIS A 297 23.36 2.92 17.81
C HIS A 297 22.06 3.38 18.52
N THR A 298 22.08 3.44 19.85
CA THR A 298 20.94 3.90 20.66
C THR A 298 20.62 5.37 20.40
N LEU A 299 21.64 6.21 20.24
CA LEU A 299 21.48 7.63 19.92
C LEU A 299 20.85 7.80 18.53
N ALA A 300 21.33 7.07 17.53
CA ALA A 300 20.75 7.06 16.18
C ALA A 300 19.27 6.62 16.19
N ASP A 301 18.94 5.54 16.91
CA ASP A 301 17.56 5.06 17.06
C ASP A 301 16.64 6.10 17.72
N LYS A 302 17.14 6.90 18.66
CA LYS A 302 16.39 7.98 19.33
C LYS A 302 16.23 9.23 18.45
N THR A 303 17.08 9.41 17.44
CA THR A 303 17.02 10.54 16.52
C THR A 303 16.04 10.32 15.38
N ILE A 304 15.74 9.07 15.05
CA ILE A 304 14.70 8.72 14.07
C ILE A 304 13.33 8.72 14.77
N SER A 305 12.34 9.37 14.17
CA SER A 305 11.00 9.43 14.75
C SER A 305 10.34 8.04 14.80
N PRO A 306 9.48 7.76 15.80
CA PRO A 306 8.71 6.51 15.85
C PRO A 306 7.92 6.25 14.57
N LEU A 307 7.31 7.30 13.98
CA LEU A 307 6.59 7.23 12.72
C LEU A 307 7.46 6.62 11.60
N GLN A 308 8.65 7.17 11.38
CA GLN A 308 9.59 6.68 10.36
C GLN A 308 10.07 5.26 10.67
N THR A 309 10.46 5.00 11.91
CA THR A 309 10.96 3.68 12.31
C THR A 309 9.91 2.57 12.15
N ILE A 310 8.65 2.85 12.49
CA ILE A 310 7.56 1.88 12.33
C ILE A 310 7.28 1.66 10.84
N ALA A 311 7.19 2.71 10.04
CA ALA A 311 6.98 2.62 8.60
C ALA A 311 8.09 1.78 7.94
N ASP A 312 9.35 2.12 8.17
CA ASP A 312 10.51 1.43 7.59
C ASP A 312 10.57 -0.07 7.96
N LYS A 313 10.16 -0.43 9.18
CA LYS A 313 10.13 -1.83 9.63
C LYS A 313 8.95 -2.61 9.05
N LEU A 314 7.82 -1.97 8.82
CA LEU A 314 6.61 -2.62 8.29
C LEU A 314 6.59 -2.68 6.76
N HIS A 315 7.26 -1.78 6.05
CA HIS A 315 7.34 -1.81 4.59
C HIS A 315 7.77 -3.17 4.00
N PRO A 316 8.83 -3.84 4.50
CA PRO A 316 9.18 -5.17 4.00
C PRO A 316 8.09 -6.21 4.25
N LEU A 317 7.44 -6.18 5.42
CA LEU A 317 6.33 -7.09 5.74
C LEU A 317 5.16 -6.88 4.79
N VAL A 318 4.76 -5.62 4.57
CA VAL A 318 3.68 -5.27 3.66
C VAL A 318 4.01 -5.70 2.23
N ASN A 319 5.17 -5.31 1.72
CA ASN A 319 5.50 -5.49 0.32
C ASN A 319 5.84 -6.95 -0.06
N TYR A 320 6.43 -7.73 0.87
CA TYR A 320 6.89 -9.09 0.58
C TYR A 320 5.98 -10.19 1.14
N VAL A 321 5.07 -9.86 2.06
CA VAL A 321 4.18 -10.86 2.68
C VAL A 321 2.71 -10.47 2.49
N ILE A 322 2.30 -9.30 2.98
CA ILE A 322 0.87 -8.94 3.02
C ILE A 322 0.30 -8.79 1.62
N LEU A 323 0.90 -7.96 0.77
CA LEU A 323 0.39 -7.73 -0.59
C LEU A 323 0.41 -8.99 -1.47
N PRO A 324 1.49 -9.82 -1.50
CA PRO A 324 1.46 -11.07 -2.23
C PRO A 324 0.42 -12.06 -1.71
N LEU A 325 0.25 -12.17 -0.39
CA LEU A 325 -0.76 -13.04 0.20
C LEU A 325 -2.18 -12.52 -0.10
N PHE A 326 -2.40 -11.20 -0.01
CA PHE A 326 -3.65 -10.56 -0.41
C PHE A 326 -3.97 -10.85 -1.88
N ALA A 327 -3.00 -10.70 -2.79
CA ALA A 327 -3.19 -11.00 -4.19
C ALA A 327 -3.49 -12.49 -4.40
N PHE A 328 -2.77 -13.40 -3.74
CA PHE A 328 -3.02 -14.83 -3.82
C PHE A 328 -4.45 -15.20 -3.41
N VAL A 329 -4.95 -14.61 -2.33
CA VAL A 329 -6.27 -14.90 -1.78
C VAL A 329 -7.39 -14.31 -2.63
N ASN A 330 -7.18 -13.10 -3.21
CA ASN A 330 -8.23 -12.34 -3.89
C ASN A 330 -8.19 -12.42 -5.42
N ALA A 331 -7.08 -12.86 -6.02
CA ALA A 331 -6.89 -12.87 -7.47
C ALA A 331 -7.46 -14.13 -8.17
N GLY A 332 -7.97 -15.10 -7.43
CA GLY A 332 -8.60 -16.29 -8.02
C GLY A 332 -9.89 -15.91 -8.75
N VAL A 333 -9.83 -15.86 -10.08
CA VAL A 333 -10.97 -15.65 -10.98
C VAL A 333 -11.25 -16.95 -11.72
N THR A 334 -12.50 -17.43 -11.71
CA THR A 334 -12.94 -18.59 -12.48
C THR A 334 -13.42 -18.16 -13.85
N PHE A 335 -12.85 -18.75 -14.92
CA PHE A 335 -13.21 -18.43 -16.30
C PHE A 335 -14.34 -19.30 -16.87
N GLY A 336 -14.68 -20.40 -16.20
CA GLY A 336 -15.62 -21.42 -16.72
C GLY A 336 -17.07 -20.93 -16.87
N ASP A 337 -17.50 -19.94 -16.09
CA ASP A 337 -18.89 -19.49 -16.01
C ASP A 337 -19.14 -18.14 -16.73
N ILE A 338 -18.13 -17.62 -17.46
CA ILE A 338 -18.24 -16.31 -18.10
C ILE A 338 -19.04 -16.40 -19.39
N GLN A 339 -20.28 -15.94 -19.36
CA GLN A 339 -21.07 -15.75 -20.58
C GLN A 339 -20.71 -14.42 -21.27
N PRO A 340 -20.71 -14.33 -22.61
CA PRO A 340 -20.41 -13.08 -23.32
C PRO A 340 -21.31 -11.91 -22.91
N GLN A 341 -22.52 -12.19 -22.47
CA GLN A 341 -23.49 -11.16 -22.03
C GLN A 341 -23.11 -10.54 -20.68
N THR A 342 -22.44 -11.29 -19.77
CA THR A 342 -22.00 -10.79 -18.48
C THR A 342 -20.77 -9.88 -18.60
N LEU A 343 -20.01 -9.98 -19.70
CA LEU A 343 -18.83 -9.11 -19.94
C LEU A 343 -19.22 -7.64 -20.17
N VAL A 344 -20.42 -7.37 -20.62
CA VAL A 344 -20.89 -6.00 -20.94
C VAL A 344 -21.38 -5.22 -19.72
N ASN A 345 -21.55 -5.88 -18.56
CA ASN A 345 -21.99 -5.27 -17.31
C ASN A 345 -20.80 -4.79 -16.46
N VAL A 346 -20.66 -5.35 -15.26
CA VAL A 346 -19.65 -4.97 -14.27
C VAL A 346 -18.22 -5.00 -14.80
N PRO A 347 -17.78 -6.03 -15.59
CA PRO A 347 -16.42 -6.06 -16.11
C PRO A 347 -16.12 -4.85 -17.02
N LEU A 348 -17.03 -4.53 -17.93
CA LEU A 348 -16.89 -3.37 -18.82
C LEU A 348 -16.91 -2.06 -18.04
N ALA A 349 -17.82 -1.92 -17.06
CA ALA A 349 -17.92 -0.73 -16.23
C ALA A 349 -16.63 -0.44 -15.46
N VAL A 350 -16.06 -1.47 -14.83
CA VAL A 350 -14.78 -1.38 -14.11
C VAL A 350 -13.63 -1.08 -15.07
N PHE A 351 -13.57 -1.79 -16.20
CA PHE A 351 -12.55 -1.57 -17.24
C PHE A 351 -12.56 -0.14 -17.76
N VAL A 352 -13.73 0.36 -18.18
CA VAL A 352 -13.89 1.72 -18.71
C VAL A 352 -13.60 2.75 -17.63
N GLY A 353 -14.04 2.52 -16.40
CA GLY A 353 -13.76 3.38 -15.26
C GLY A 353 -12.26 3.51 -14.98
N LEU A 354 -11.53 2.38 -14.89
CA LEU A 354 -10.08 2.38 -14.63
C LEU A 354 -9.27 2.93 -15.81
N PHE A 355 -9.51 2.46 -17.01
CA PHE A 355 -8.68 2.81 -18.16
C PHE A 355 -9.04 4.20 -18.70
N VAL A 356 -10.31 4.43 -19.03
CA VAL A 356 -10.76 5.69 -19.66
C VAL A 356 -11.06 6.75 -18.60
N GLY A 357 -11.92 6.42 -17.64
CA GLY A 357 -12.40 7.35 -16.62
C GLY A 357 -11.26 7.94 -15.79
N LYS A 358 -10.39 7.09 -15.27
CA LYS A 358 -9.26 7.52 -14.43
C LYS A 358 -8.21 8.30 -15.22
N THR A 359 -7.87 7.83 -16.42
CA THR A 359 -6.94 8.55 -17.30
C THR A 359 -7.45 9.96 -17.64
N LEU A 360 -8.71 10.06 -18.06
CA LEU A 360 -9.31 11.35 -18.41
C LEU A 360 -9.51 12.23 -17.17
N GLY A 361 -9.93 11.64 -16.05
CA GLY A 361 -10.15 12.37 -14.80
C GLY A 361 -8.85 13.00 -14.28
N ILE A 362 -7.80 12.21 -14.11
CA ILE A 362 -6.50 12.72 -13.65
C ILE A 362 -5.94 13.74 -14.63
N PHE A 363 -5.95 13.43 -15.94
CA PHE A 363 -5.38 14.31 -16.97
C PHE A 363 -6.13 15.64 -17.06
N SER A 364 -7.48 15.61 -17.22
CA SER A 364 -8.26 16.81 -17.43
C SER A 364 -8.22 17.75 -16.22
N PHE A 365 -8.40 17.22 -15.02
CA PHE A 365 -8.38 18.01 -13.79
C PHE A 365 -6.98 18.61 -13.54
N SER A 366 -5.91 17.79 -13.71
CA SER A 366 -4.54 18.31 -13.58
C SER A 366 -4.22 19.37 -14.60
N TYR A 367 -4.59 19.14 -15.87
CA TYR A 367 -4.28 20.05 -16.95
C TYR A 367 -5.06 21.37 -16.83
N LEU A 368 -6.37 21.32 -16.58
CA LEU A 368 -7.20 22.49 -16.38
C LEU A 368 -6.71 23.33 -15.21
N PHE A 369 -6.35 22.65 -14.09
CA PHE A 369 -5.86 23.36 -12.92
C PHE A 369 -4.46 23.95 -13.12
N ALA A 370 -3.57 23.25 -13.83
CA ALA A 370 -2.24 23.79 -14.19
C ALA A 370 -2.30 24.97 -15.16
N CYS A 371 -3.44 25.23 -15.84
CA CYS A 371 -3.67 26.43 -16.62
C CYS A 371 -4.08 27.64 -15.77
N THR A 372 -4.37 27.45 -14.48
CA THR A 372 -4.72 28.54 -13.55
C THR A 372 -3.45 29.13 -12.92
N PRO A 373 -3.49 30.37 -12.38
CA PRO A 373 -2.34 30.98 -11.70
C PRO A 373 -2.00 30.33 -10.34
N PHE A 374 -2.84 29.41 -9.85
CA PHE A 374 -2.69 28.79 -8.53
C PHE A 374 -1.77 27.58 -8.54
N ALA A 375 -1.52 26.95 -9.68
CA ALA A 375 -0.60 25.82 -9.80
C ALA A 375 0.21 25.91 -11.08
N SER A 376 1.41 25.34 -11.03
CA SER A 376 2.27 25.16 -12.20
C SER A 376 2.54 23.68 -12.41
N MET A 377 2.72 23.29 -13.67
CA MET A 377 3.20 21.93 -13.98
C MET A 377 4.53 21.67 -13.27
N PRO A 378 4.73 20.49 -12.68
CA PRO A 378 6.02 20.12 -12.10
C PRO A 378 7.16 20.26 -13.12
N THR A 379 8.33 20.72 -12.67
CA THR A 379 9.48 20.94 -13.53
C THR A 379 9.87 19.67 -14.28
N GLY A 380 9.98 19.75 -15.62
CA GLY A 380 10.29 18.59 -16.48
C GLY A 380 9.10 17.72 -16.86
N MET A 381 7.88 18.06 -16.44
CA MET A 381 6.66 17.34 -16.84
C MET A 381 5.99 18.08 -18.03
N SER A 382 5.92 17.43 -19.19
CA SER A 382 5.16 17.90 -20.34
C SER A 382 3.71 17.41 -20.28
N LYS A 383 2.82 18.03 -21.07
CA LYS A 383 1.42 17.57 -21.23
C LYS A 383 1.34 16.08 -21.63
N ARG A 384 2.24 15.64 -22.52
CA ARG A 384 2.31 14.23 -22.99
C ARG A 384 2.77 13.30 -21.85
N ASN A 385 3.73 13.76 -21.03
CA ASN A 385 4.17 13.00 -19.85
C ASN A 385 3.05 12.89 -18.83
N LEU A 386 2.30 13.97 -18.57
CA LEU A 386 1.15 13.96 -17.70
C LEU A 386 0.11 12.95 -18.16
N PHE A 387 -0.22 12.90 -19.45
CA PHE A 387 -1.16 11.93 -20.00
C PHE A 387 -0.70 10.48 -19.76
N GLY A 388 0.58 10.16 -20.01
CA GLY A 388 1.12 8.83 -19.75
C GLY A 388 1.11 8.45 -18.25
N VAL A 389 1.41 9.41 -17.36
CA VAL A 389 1.30 9.19 -15.91
C VAL A 389 -0.15 9.00 -15.47
N SER A 390 -1.10 9.75 -16.06
CA SER A 390 -2.53 9.60 -15.80
C SER A 390 -3.04 8.20 -16.18
N MET A 391 -2.50 7.61 -17.26
CA MET A 391 -2.80 6.22 -17.62
C MET A 391 -2.28 5.24 -16.56
N LEU A 392 -1.07 5.45 -16.03
CA LEU A 392 -0.56 4.61 -14.94
C LEU A 392 -1.40 4.72 -13.66
N GLY A 393 -2.02 5.87 -13.40
CA GLY A 393 -3.00 6.04 -12.34
C GLY A 393 -4.22 5.12 -12.47
N GLY A 394 -4.54 4.63 -13.67
CA GLY A 394 -5.59 3.65 -13.91
C GLY A 394 -5.26 2.20 -13.49
N ILE A 395 -4.06 1.94 -12.96
CA ILE A 395 -3.71 0.64 -12.38
C ILE A 395 -4.33 0.57 -10.98
N GLY A 396 -5.49 -0.08 -10.84
CA GLY A 396 -6.20 -0.18 -9.56
C GLY A 396 -5.85 -1.41 -8.74
N PHE A 397 -5.50 -2.47 -9.40
CA PHE A 397 -5.17 -3.85 -8.99
C PHE A 397 -5.51 -4.21 -7.52
N THR A 398 -4.57 -4.17 -6.56
CA THR A 398 -4.78 -4.66 -5.18
C THR A 398 -5.88 -3.88 -4.45
N VAL A 399 -5.86 -2.55 -4.51
CA VAL A 399 -6.85 -1.71 -3.81
C VAL A 399 -8.23 -1.82 -4.48
N ALA A 400 -8.29 -1.90 -5.82
CA ALA A 400 -9.54 -2.12 -6.53
C ALA A 400 -10.15 -3.51 -6.24
N LEU A 401 -9.33 -4.57 -6.12
CA LEU A 401 -9.78 -5.90 -5.67
C LEU A 401 -10.31 -5.86 -4.23
N PHE A 402 -9.67 -5.09 -3.36
CA PHE A 402 -10.14 -4.90 -1.99
C PHE A 402 -11.53 -4.24 -1.97
N ILE A 403 -11.72 -3.15 -2.71
CA ILE A 403 -13.02 -2.47 -2.81
C ILE A 403 -14.06 -3.40 -3.47
N ALA A 404 -13.68 -4.23 -4.45
CA ALA A 404 -14.60 -5.20 -5.06
C ALA A 404 -15.14 -6.21 -4.04
N ASN A 405 -14.27 -6.72 -3.14
CA ASN A 405 -14.70 -7.61 -2.05
C ASN A 405 -15.63 -6.92 -1.05
N LEU A 406 -15.50 -5.61 -0.85
CA LEU A 406 -16.41 -4.84 0.00
C LEU A 406 -17.74 -4.53 -0.69
N SER A 407 -17.69 -4.38 -2.01
CA SER A 407 -18.86 -4.00 -2.83
C SER A 407 -19.85 -5.15 -3.04
N PHE A 408 -19.34 -6.37 -3.12
CA PHE A 408 -20.14 -7.55 -3.46
C PHE A 408 -19.94 -8.66 -2.43
N ASP A 409 -21.04 -9.08 -1.83
CA ASP A 409 -21.05 -10.15 -0.83
C ASP A 409 -20.78 -11.51 -1.48
N GLY A 410 -19.59 -12.03 -1.31
CA GLY A 410 -19.17 -13.33 -1.83
C GLY A 410 -19.85 -14.54 -1.17
N SER A 411 -20.64 -14.37 -0.11
CA SER A 411 -21.38 -15.44 0.56
C SER A 411 -22.65 -15.85 -0.23
N THR A 412 -23.19 -14.94 -1.03
CA THR A 412 -24.36 -15.20 -1.89
C THR A 412 -23.91 -15.58 -3.30
N ALA A 413 -24.63 -16.48 -3.96
CA ALA A 413 -24.30 -16.92 -5.33
C ALA A 413 -24.26 -15.73 -6.32
N ALA A 414 -25.24 -14.82 -6.24
CA ALA A 414 -25.28 -13.62 -7.08
C ALA A 414 -24.15 -12.65 -6.78
N GLY A 415 -23.81 -12.44 -5.51
CA GLY A 415 -22.71 -11.57 -5.11
C GLY A 415 -21.35 -12.15 -5.49
N ALA A 416 -21.16 -13.46 -5.38
CA ALA A 416 -19.93 -14.15 -5.82
C ALA A 416 -19.72 -14.02 -7.33
N ASP A 417 -20.79 -14.09 -8.14
CA ASP A 417 -20.71 -13.88 -9.59
C ASP A 417 -20.35 -12.43 -9.92
N LEU A 418 -20.99 -11.44 -9.30
CA LEU A 418 -20.66 -10.01 -9.47
C LEU A 418 -19.22 -9.71 -9.03
N LEU A 419 -18.75 -10.32 -7.93
CA LEU A 419 -17.38 -10.20 -7.47
C LEU A 419 -16.39 -10.76 -8.49
N ASN A 420 -16.68 -11.94 -9.07
CA ASN A 420 -15.85 -12.55 -10.10
C ASN A 420 -15.79 -11.68 -11.37
N GLN A 421 -16.94 -11.11 -11.78
CA GLN A 421 -17.03 -10.15 -12.87
C GLN A 421 -16.20 -8.87 -12.58
N ALA A 422 -16.30 -8.31 -11.38
CA ALA A 422 -15.53 -7.13 -10.98
C ALA A 422 -14.03 -7.40 -11.01
N LYS A 423 -13.58 -8.54 -10.48
CA LYS A 423 -12.19 -8.96 -10.54
C LYS A 423 -11.65 -9.02 -11.97
N LEU A 424 -12.43 -9.57 -12.90
CA LEU A 424 -12.07 -9.61 -14.32
C LEU A 424 -11.89 -8.20 -14.90
N GLY A 425 -12.80 -7.27 -14.59
CA GLY A 425 -12.71 -5.87 -14.98
C GLY A 425 -11.47 -5.17 -14.40
N VAL A 426 -11.14 -5.44 -13.13
CA VAL A 426 -9.94 -4.89 -12.47
C VAL A 426 -8.66 -5.40 -13.15
N PHE A 427 -8.56 -6.70 -13.45
CA PHE A 427 -7.38 -7.25 -14.12
C PHE A 427 -7.18 -6.68 -15.51
N THR A 428 -8.23 -6.70 -16.33
CA THR A 428 -8.15 -6.20 -17.70
C THR A 428 -7.89 -4.70 -17.74
N GLY A 429 -8.57 -3.91 -16.91
CA GLY A 429 -8.38 -2.46 -16.78
C GLY A 429 -6.98 -2.09 -16.32
N SER A 430 -6.49 -2.72 -15.26
CA SER A 430 -5.16 -2.46 -14.71
C SER A 430 -4.04 -2.86 -15.68
N PHE A 431 -4.17 -4.02 -16.33
CA PHE A 431 -3.18 -4.49 -17.30
C PHE A 431 -3.08 -3.55 -18.52
N ILE A 432 -4.22 -3.17 -19.10
CA ILE A 432 -4.26 -2.29 -20.26
C ILE A 432 -3.79 -0.88 -19.90
N SER A 433 -4.20 -0.34 -18.75
CA SER A 433 -3.70 0.95 -18.23
C SER A 433 -2.18 0.95 -18.06
N GLY A 434 -1.64 -0.09 -17.46
CA GLY A 434 -0.20 -0.23 -17.25
C GLY A 434 0.56 -0.34 -18.57
N LEU A 435 0.10 -1.19 -19.49
CA LEU A 435 0.72 -1.41 -20.79
C LEU A 435 0.70 -0.14 -21.64
N CYS A 436 -0.46 0.49 -21.79
CA CYS A 436 -0.62 1.71 -22.56
C CYS A 436 0.17 2.87 -21.96
N GLY A 437 0.11 3.05 -20.62
CA GLY A 437 0.89 4.07 -19.92
C GLY A 437 2.39 3.88 -20.12
N TYR A 438 2.89 2.64 -20.01
CA TYR A 438 4.30 2.31 -20.31
C TYR A 438 4.69 2.63 -21.75
N LEU A 439 3.89 2.22 -22.72
CA LEU A 439 4.18 2.45 -24.15
C LEU A 439 4.18 3.95 -24.48
N VAL A 440 3.19 4.70 -24.00
CA VAL A 440 3.11 6.16 -24.21
C VAL A 440 4.32 6.85 -23.58
N LEU A 441 4.68 6.52 -22.35
CA LEU A 441 5.84 7.12 -21.69
C LEU A 441 7.15 6.71 -22.34
N LYS A 442 7.29 5.46 -22.77
CA LYS A 442 8.47 4.99 -23.52
C LYS A 442 8.68 5.77 -24.82
N TRP A 443 7.61 6.16 -25.47
CA TRP A 443 7.64 6.94 -26.72
C TRP A 443 7.91 8.42 -26.48
N VAL A 444 7.33 9.01 -25.44
CA VAL A 444 7.37 10.45 -25.16
C VAL A 444 8.66 10.86 -24.42
N LEU A 445 9.17 10.00 -23.53
CA LEU A 445 10.37 10.30 -22.77
C LEU A 445 11.64 10.26 -23.65
N PRO A 446 12.59 11.18 -23.44
CA PRO A 446 13.84 11.23 -24.21
C PRO A 446 14.59 9.89 -24.09
N LYS A 447 15.17 9.43 -25.17
CA LYS A 447 16.06 8.26 -25.17
C LYS A 447 17.29 8.58 -24.31
N GLU A 448 17.77 7.62 -23.53
CA GLU A 448 19.08 7.77 -22.85
C GLU A 448 20.13 8.12 -23.90
N LYS A 449 20.85 9.23 -23.70
CA LYS A 449 22.10 9.46 -24.42
C LYS A 449 23.06 8.39 -23.87
N VAL A 450 23.39 7.41 -24.71
CA VAL A 450 24.51 6.52 -24.46
C VAL A 450 25.74 7.43 -24.45
N GLU A 451 26.25 7.77 -23.29
CA GLU A 451 27.60 8.31 -23.17
C GLU A 451 28.52 7.17 -23.60
N THR A 452 28.95 7.21 -24.86
CA THR A 452 30.09 6.45 -25.37
C THR A 452 31.30 6.94 -24.55
N ILE A 453 31.70 6.13 -23.57
CA ILE A 453 33.00 6.24 -22.88
C ILE A 453 34.10 5.77 -23.83
#